data_300c357c156ef4a7a546503da0cb7371
#
_entry.id   300c357c156ef4a7a546503da0cb7371
#
_cell.length_a   1.000
_cell.length_b   1.000
_cell.length_c   1.000
_cell.angle_alpha   90.00
_cell.angle_beta   90.00
_cell.angle_gamma   90.00
#
_symmetry.space_group_name_H-M   'P 1'
#
loop_
_entity.id
_entity.type
_entity.pdbx_description
1 polymer ?
#
loop_
_entity_poly.entity_id
_entity_poly.type
_entity_poly.pdbx_seq_one_letter_code
_entity_poly.pdbx_strand_id
1 'polypeptide(L)'
;MKSGKRTANYPMGSVSCATMREEDLIPTFCYELQGLARQTGILPAKSRRQHAKLAREIERRIELRGETEDDAEIGYYESEDAEYDLESLCDALGEYAAPYFYFGAHPGDGSDYGFWLSEEWDEEFSAPTFVNGGNVWDFDVENIKVSDLSEVPVWFRGEVAVVNDHGNVTLYFKTSRTLREIWAIV
;
A
#
# COMPACT_ATOMS: atom_id res chain seq x y z
N MET A 1 9.95 5.74 -29.83
CA MET A 1 9.19 6.39 -28.73
C MET A 1 8.98 5.35 -27.64
N LYS A 2 9.71 5.41 -26.53
CA LYS A 2 9.49 4.53 -25.37
C LYS A 2 8.31 5.11 -24.61
N SER A 3 7.23 4.33 -24.52
CA SER A 3 6.03 4.60 -23.71
C SER A 3 6.47 5.03 -22.32
N GLY A 4 6.11 6.24 -21.92
CA GLY A 4 6.27 6.68 -20.54
C GLY A 4 5.51 5.71 -19.64
N LYS A 5 6.20 5.04 -18.71
CA LYS A 5 5.55 4.23 -17.68
C LYS A 5 4.54 5.15 -16.99
N ARG A 6 3.25 4.78 -17.05
CA ARG A 6 2.20 5.43 -16.26
C ARG A 6 2.64 5.40 -14.79
N THR A 7 2.39 6.48 -14.09
CA THR A 7 2.51 6.54 -12.62
C THR A 7 1.68 5.41 -12.06
N ALA A 8 2.25 4.58 -11.20
CA ALA A 8 1.47 3.60 -10.47
C ALA A 8 0.47 4.38 -9.60
N ASN A 9 -0.80 4.06 -9.71
CA ASN A 9 -1.84 4.64 -8.87
C ASN A 9 -1.99 3.73 -7.66
N TYR A 10 -1.20 3.97 -6.62
CA TYR A 10 -1.23 3.18 -5.40
C TYR A 10 -2.54 3.42 -4.64
N PRO A 11 -3.14 2.36 -4.06
CA PRO A 11 -4.24 2.53 -3.13
C PRO A 11 -3.77 3.23 -1.84
N MET A 12 -4.61 4.07 -1.27
CA MET A 12 -4.36 4.77 0.00
C MET A 12 -5.65 4.99 0.76
N GLY A 13 -5.57 4.97 2.09
CA GLY A 13 -6.70 5.21 2.98
C GLY A 13 -7.51 3.95 3.29
N SER A 14 -8.68 4.14 3.89
CA SER A 14 -9.55 3.10 4.40
C SER A 14 -10.13 2.20 3.31
N VAL A 15 -10.15 0.90 3.56
CA VAL A 15 -10.80 -0.14 2.74
C VAL A 15 -12.02 -0.70 3.48
N SER A 16 -11.91 -0.90 4.80
CA SER A 16 -13.00 -1.36 5.66
C SER A 16 -12.92 -0.66 7.00
N CYS A 17 -14.03 -0.15 7.53
CA CYS A 17 -14.07 0.56 8.79
C CYS A 17 -15.20 0.08 9.69
N ALA A 18 -15.05 0.34 11.00
CA ALA A 18 -16.03 0.06 12.05
C ALA A 18 -16.34 -1.43 12.26
N THR A 19 -15.48 -2.35 11.78
CA THR A 19 -15.64 -3.79 12.00
C THR A 19 -14.29 -4.49 12.11
N MET A 20 -14.25 -5.55 12.93
CA MET A 20 -13.13 -6.51 13.01
C MET A 20 -13.61 -7.93 12.70
N ARG A 21 -14.87 -8.10 12.27
CA ARG A 21 -15.48 -9.40 12.04
C ARG A 21 -15.03 -9.95 10.70
N GLU A 22 -14.61 -11.20 10.68
CA GLU A 22 -14.15 -11.88 9.47
C GLU A 22 -15.22 -11.91 8.39
N GLU A 23 -16.49 -12.06 8.79
CA GLU A 23 -17.62 -12.07 7.87
C GLU A 23 -17.84 -10.75 7.12
N ASP A 24 -17.30 -9.63 7.63
CA ASP A 24 -17.33 -8.34 6.98
C ASP A 24 -16.01 -8.07 6.23
N LEU A 25 -14.89 -8.44 6.84
CA LEU A 25 -13.54 -8.15 6.31
C LEU A 25 -13.21 -9.02 5.09
N ILE A 26 -13.43 -10.33 5.15
CA ILE A 26 -13.00 -11.26 4.09
C ILE A 26 -13.67 -10.93 2.74
N PRO A 27 -15.01 -10.75 2.65
CA PRO A 27 -15.64 -10.36 1.39
C PRO A 27 -15.16 -9.00 0.88
N THR A 28 -14.97 -8.03 1.78
CA THR A 28 -14.47 -6.69 1.44
C THR A 28 -13.05 -6.76 0.86
N PHE A 29 -12.16 -7.53 1.49
CA PHE A 29 -10.79 -7.70 1.02
C PHE A 29 -10.70 -8.50 -0.28
N CYS A 30 -11.55 -9.51 -0.48
CA CYS A 30 -11.67 -10.21 -1.76
C CYS A 30 -12.05 -9.25 -2.88
N TYR A 31 -13.04 -8.40 -2.65
CA TYR A 31 -13.50 -7.40 -3.62
C TYR A 31 -12.39 -6.40 -3.97
N GLU A 32 -11.72 -5.83 -2.96
CA GLU A 32 -10.62 -4.89 -3.15
C GLU A 32 -9.45 -5.55 -3.90
N LEU A 33 -9.04 -6.75 -3.49
CA LEU A 33 -7.94 -7.49 -4.12
C LEU A 33 -8.24 -7.79 -5.60
N GLN A 34 -9.47 -8.14 -5.95
CA GLN A 34 -9.88 -8.31 -7.35
C GLN A 34 -9.83 -7.00 -8.12
N GLY A 35 -10.22 -5.89 -7.49
CA GLY A 35 -10.13 -4.54 -8.07
C GLY A 35 -8.68 -4.18 -8.41
N LEU A 36 -7.78 -4.33 -7.45
CA LEU A 36 -6.36 -4.06 -7.61
C LEU A 36 -5.67 -5.01 -8.62
N ALA A 37 -6.07 -6.28 -8.67
CA ALA A 37 -5.54 -7.24 -9.62
C ALA A 37 -5.85 -6.90 -11.09
N ARG A 38 -6.86 -6.08 -11.37
CA ARG A 38 -7.19 -5.56 -12.71
C ARG A 38 -6.29 -4.38 -13.10
N GLN A 39 -5.75 -3.66 -12.12
CA GLN A 39 -4.89 -2.51 -12.38
C GLN A 39 -3.53 -2.95 -12.91
N THR A 40 -2.93 -2.11 -13.76
CA THR A 40 -1.58 -2.34 -14.30
C THR A 40 -0.63 -1.27 -13.78
N GLY A 41 0.60 -1.62 -13.50
CA GLY A 41 1.64 -0.66 -13.14
C GLY A 41 2.19 -0.80 -11.72
N ILE A 42 1.46 -1.45 -10.79
CA ILE A 42 1.94 -1.76 -9.45
C ILE A 42 2.67 -3.10 -9.49
N LEU A 43 1.96 -4.18 -9.73
CA LEU A 43 2.51 -5.53 -9.70
C LEU A 43 2.66 -6.18 -11.08
N PRO A 44 3.57 -7.18 -11.23
CA PRO A 44 3.68 -8.00 -12.40
C PRO A 44 2.37 -8.76 -12.72
N ALA A 45 2.11 -9.04 -13.99
CA ALA A 45 0.90 -9.75 -14.42
C ALA A 45 0.76 -11.16 -13.79
N LYS A 46 1.87 -11.79 -13.40
CA LYS A 46 1.86 -13.11 -12.73
C LYS A 46 1.26 -12.98 -11.32
N SER A 47 1.77 -12.07 -10.49
CA SER A 47 1.27 -11.82 -9.13
C SER A 47 -0.20 -11.42 -9.16
N ARG A 48 -0.57 -10.47 -10.02
CA ARG A 48 -1.97 -10.04 -10.18
C ARG A 48 -2.93 -11.19 -10.51
N ARG A 49 -2.51 -12.15 -11.36
CA ARG A 49 -3.33 -13.33 -11.65
C ARG A 49 -3.44 -14.28 -10.47
N GLN A 50 -2.36 -14.42 -9.67
CA GLN A 50 -2.38 -15.22 -8.44
C GLN A 50 -3.33 -14.62 -7.42
N HIS A 51 -3.29 -13.30 -7.19
CA HIS A 51 -4.19 -12.60 -6.28
C HIS A 51 -5.65 -12.66 -6.72
N ALA A 52 -5.93 -12.47 -8.00
CA ALA A 52 -7.29 -12.65 -8.51
C ALA A 52 -7.80 -14.10 -8.41
N LYS A 53 -6.90 -15.08 -8.41
CA LYS A 53 -7.24 -16.49 -8.18
C LYS A 53 -7.52 -16.73 -6.70
N LEU A 54 -6.66 -16.25 -5.80
CA LEU A 54 -6.81 -16.34 -4.35
C LEU A 54 -8.20 -15.83 -3.92
N ALA A 55 -8.55 -14.60 -4.28
CA ALA A 55 -9.82 -14.01 -3.91
C ALA A 55 -11.02 -14.86 -4.37
N ARG A 56 -10.99 -15.36 -5.61
CA ARG A 56 -12.08 -16.24 -6.13
C ARG A 56 -12.14 -17.59 -5.45
N GLU A 57 -11.02 -18.16 -5.04
CA GLU A 57 -11.00 -19.42 -4.30
C GLU A 57 -11.56 -19.25 -2.89
N ILE A 58 -11.32 -18.11 -2.24
CA ILE A 58 -11.92 -17.78 -0.94
C ILE A 58 -13.43 -17.56 -1.09
N GLU A 59 -13.89 -16.75 -2.03
CA GLU A 59 -15.32 -16.55 -2.31
C GLU A 59 -16.04 -17.89 -2.54
N ARG A 60 -15.43 -18.78 -3.31
CA ARG A 60 -16.00 -20.11 -3.55
C ARG A 60 -16.10 -20.96 -2.27
N ARG A 61 -15.12 -20.85 -1.36
CA ARG A 61 -15.19 -21.57 -0.06
C ARG A 61 -16.32 -21.04 0.81
N ILE A 62 -16.54 -19.73 0.83
CA ILE A 62 -17.67 -19.10 1.52
C ILE A 62 -19.00 -19.62 0.97
N GLU A 63 -19.17 -19.61 -0.37
CA GLU A 63 -20.39 -20.09 -1.02
C GLU A 63 -20.69 -21.56 -0.69
N LEU A 64 -19.68 -22.42 -0.80
CA LEU A 64 -19.85 -23.87 -0.58
C LEU A 64 -20.22 -24.23 0.87
N ARG A 65 -19.70 -23.51 1.86
CA ARG A 65 -20.02 -23.77 3.30
C ARG A 65 -21.26 -23.02 3.78
N GLY A 66 -21.68 -21.97 3.09
CA GLY A 66 -22.94 -21.28 3.37
C GLY A 66 -24.19 -22.04 2.89
N GLU A 67 -24.02 -23.05 2.01
CA GLU A 67 -25.11 -23.88 1.47
C GLU A 67 -25.34 -25.17 2.29
N THR A 68 -24.54 -25.48 3.30
CA THR A 68 -24.71 -26.69 4.12
C THR A 68 -25.73 -26.41 5.22
N GLU A 69 -26.93 -27.01 5.10
CA GLU A 69 -28.02 -27.02 6.13
C GLU A 69 -27.74 -27.99 7.30
N ASP A 70 -26.55 -28.57 7.39
CA ASP A 70 -26.23 -29.56 8.42
C ASP A 70 -25.70 -28.83 9.67
N ASP A 71 -26.53 -28.77 10.72
CA ASP A 71 -26.21 -28.17 12.06
C ASP A 71 -24.96 -28.74 12.74
N ALA A 72 -24.29 -29.70 12.11
CA ALA A 72 -23.08 -30.36 12.63
C ALA A 72 -21.77 -29.82 12.02
N GLU A 73 -21.80 -29.05 10.94
CA GLU A 73 -20.61 -28.45 10.34
C GLU A 73 -20.39 -27.02 10.84
N ILE A 74 -19.17 -26.75 11.32
CA ILE A 74 -18.72 -25.41 11.69
C ILE A 74 -18.81 -24.52 10.45
N GLY A 75 -19.48 -23.39 10.57
CA GLY A 75 -19.59 -22.38 9.50
C GLY A 75 -18.22 -21.91 9.02
N TYR A 76 -18.13 -21.41 7.78
CA TYR A 76 -16.85 -20.96 7.23
C TYR A 76 -16.16 -19.93 8.13
N TYR A 77 -16.89 -18.91 8.61
CA TYR A 77 -16.32 -17.82 9.42
C TYR A 77 -15.96 -18.22 10.87
N GLU A 78 -16.37 -19.40 11.31
CA GLU A 78 -16.03 -19.96 12.61
C GLU A 78 -14.87 -20.98 12.51
N SER A 79 -14.33 -21.18 11.30
CA SER A 79 -13.30 -22.17 11.01
C SER A 79 -11.90 -21.54 10.97
N GLU A 80 -10.87 -22.35 11.25
CA GLU A 80 -9.46 -21.96 11.07
C GLU A 80 -9.14 -21.52 9.61
N ASP A 81 -9.92 -21.97 8.64
CA ASP A 81 -9.74 -21.57 7.24
C ASP A 81 -10.05 -20.07 7.04
N ALA A 82 -11.01 -19.49 7.77
CA ALA A 82 -11.33 -18.07 7.66
C ALA A 82 -10.18 -17.19 8.19
N GLU A 83 -9.59 -17.54 9.33
CA GLU A 83 -8.43 -16.83 9.88
C GLU A 83 -7.24 -16.87 8.90
N TYR A 84 -6.93 -18.06 8.35
CA TYR A 84 -5.87 -18.23 7.36
C TYR A 84 -6.14 -17.43 6.07
N ASP A 85 -7.39 -17.42 5.61
CA ASP A 85 -7.79 -16.69 4.41
C ASP A 85 -7.72 -15.17 4.63
N LEU A 86 -8.09 -14.69 5.81
CA LEU A 86 -7.96 -13.28 6.19
C LEU A 86 -6.49 -12.84 6.18
N GLU A 87 -5.59 -13.63 6.78
CA GLU A 87 -4.15 -13.37 6.76
C GLU A 87 -3.61 -13.34 5.32
N SER A 88 -3.98 -14.35 4.51
CA SER A 88 -3.56 -14.43 3.11
C SER A 88 -4.05 -13.25 2.26
N LEU A 89 -5.24 -12.72 2.55
CA LEU A 89 -5.77 -11.53 1.90
C LEU A 89 -5.02 -10.27 2.34
N CYS A 90 -4.71 -10.13 3.62
CA CYS A 90 -3.91 -9.03 4.14
C CYS A 90 -2.52 -9.00 3.48
N ASP A 91 -1.84 -10.14 3.41
CA ASP A 91 -0.54 -10.26 2.75
C ASP A 91 -0.61 -9.88 1.27
N ALA A 92 -1.61 -10.41 0.55
CA ALA A 92 -1.80 -10.13 -0.87
C ALA A 92 -2.14 -8.65 -1.14
N LEU A 93 -2.92 -8.00 -0.27
CA LEU A 93 -3.21 -6.57 -0.34
C LEU A 93 -1.96 -5.75 -0.02
N GLY A 94 -1.17 -6.17 0.96
CA GLY A 94 0.10 -5.54 1.32
C GLY A 94 1.08 -5.41 0.14
N GLU A 95 1.09 -6.38 -0.79
CA GLU A 95 1.92 -6.27 -2.00
C GLU A 95 1.55 -5.07 -2.90
N TYR A 96 0.35 -4.50 -2.78
CA TYR A 96 -0.08 -3.32 -3.52
C TYR A 96 0.21 -2.01 -2.80
N ALA A 97 0.68 -2.05 -1.56
CA ALA A 97 1.01 -0.85 -0.80
C ALA A 97 2.05 0.01 -1.53
N ALA A 98 1.92 1.32 -1.39
CA ALA A 98 2.93 2.27 -1.85
C ALA A 98 4.24 2.09 -1.04
N PRO A 99 5.40 2.53 -1.55
CA PRO A 99 6.62 2.59 -0.73
C PRO A 99 6.35 3.27 0.61
N TYR A 100 6.82 2.68 1.71
CA TYR A 100 6.63 3.15 3.09
C TYR A 100 5.19 3.02 3.61
N PHE A 101 4.29 2.37 2.87
CA PHE A 101 2.94 2.05 3.32
C PHE A 101 2.82 0.57 3.66
N TYR A 102 1.83 0.25 4.49
CA TYR A 102 1.39 -1.12 4.75
C TYR A 102 -0.12 -1.23 4.54
N PHE A 103 -0.61 -2.46 4.37
CA PHE A 103 -2.03 -2.77 4.49
C PHE A 103 -2.29 -3.40 5.86
N GLY A 104 -3.27 -2.89 6.59
CA GLY A 104 -3.62 -3.36 7.92
C GLY A 104 -4.52 -2.40 8.67
N ALA A 105 -4.65 -2.63 9.99
CA ALA A 105 -5.40 -1.74 10.86
C ALA A 105 -4.71 -0.37 10.99
N HIS A 106 -5.52 0.70 11.05
CA HIS A 106 -5.03 2.06 11.29
C HIS A 106 -4.45 2.16 12.71
N PRO A 107 -3.28 2.83 12.92
CA PRO A 107 -2.64 2.91 14.24
C PRO A 107 -3.52 3.54 15.32
N GLY A 108 -4.40 4.47 14.94
CA GLY A 108 -5.32 5.15 15.85
C GLY A 108 -6.71 4.51 15.96
N ASP A 109 -7.05 3.55 15.09
CA ASP A 109 -8.34 2.84 15.10
C ASP A 109 -8.19 1.42 14.54
N GLY A 110 -8.08 0.44 15.43
CA GLY A 110 -7.88 -0.96 15.06
C GLY A 110 -9.03 -1.59 14.25
N SER A 111 -10.19 -0.93 14.14
CA SER A 111 -11.32 -1.36 13.32
C SER A 111 -11.35 -0.76 11.92
N ASP A 112 -10.38 0.11 11.59
CA ASP A 112 -10.24 0.73 10.27
C ASP A 112 -9.05 0.10 9.52
N TYR A 113 -9.35 -0.79 8.57
CA TYR A 113 -8.36 -1.47 7.74
C TYR A 113 -8.18 -0.76 6.41
N GLY A 114 -6.92 -0.56 6.01
CA GLY A 114 -6.60 0.14 4.78
C GLY A 114 -5.12 0.20 4.47
N PHE A 115 -4.74 1.13 3.58
CA PHE A 115 -3.36 1.40 3.19
C PHE A 115 -2.87 2.65 3.90
N TRP A 116 -1.98 2.48 4.86
CA TRP A 116 -1.51 3.53 5.76
C TRP A 116 -0.01 3.74 5.65
N LEU A 117 0.43 4.99 5.80
CA LEU A 117 1.85 5.29 5.93
C LEU A 117 2.38 4.66 7.23
N SER A 118 3.50 3.94 7.16
CA SER A 118 4.18 3.41 8.34
C SER A 118 4.54 4.54 9.31
N GLU A 119 4.36 4.33 10.60
CA GLU A 119 4.82 5.30 11.61
C GLU A 119 6.35 5.43 11.61
N GLU A 120 7.04 4.39 11.17
CA GLU A 120 8.51 4.32 11.06
C GLU A 120 9.02 4.79 9.67
N TRP A 121 8.13 5.31 8.80
CA TRP A 121 8.50 5.70 7.43
C TRP A 121 9.73 6.61 7.35
N ASP A 122 9.91 7.49 8.32
CA ASP A 122 11.00 8.43 8.37
C ASP A 122 12.34 7.76 8.69
N GLU A 123 12.32 6.74 9.54
CA GLU A 123 13.48 5.90 9.83
C GLU A 123 13.83 5.00 8.63
N GLU A 124 12.83 4.41 8.00
CA GLU A 124 12.98 3.59 6.80
C GLU A 124 13.49 4.42 5.61
N PHE A 125 13.01 5.65 5.46
CA PHE A 125 13.44 6.57 4.40
C PHE A 125 14.90 7.01 4.58
N SER A 126 15.39 7.08 5.82
CA SER A 126 16.80 7.28 6.21
C SER A 126 17.53 8.34 5.39
N ALA A 127 16.94 9.52 5.23
CA ALA A 127 17.53 10.60 4.43
C ALA A 127 18.19 11.67 5.28
N PRO A 128 19.32 12.25 4.85
CA PRO A 128 19.81 13.48 5.44
C PRO A 128 18.78 14.59 5.26
N THR A 129 18.46 15.30 6.35
CA THR A 129 17.57 16.46 6.30
C THR A 129 18.32 17.66 5.76
N PHE A 130 17.78 18.27 4.70
CA PHE A 130 18.29 19.52 4.15
C PHE A 130 17.55 20.68 4.79
N VAL A 131 18.24 21.49 5.54
CA VAL A 131 17.71 22.76 6.01
C VAL A 131 18.43 23.88 5.29
N ASN A 132 17.68 24.70 4.55
CA ASN A 132 18.10 26.00 4.00
C ASN A 132 19.47 26.01 3.30
N GLY A 133 19.56 25.44 2.10
CA GLY A 133 20.75 25.62 1.25
C GLY A 133 22.02 24.93 1.77
N GLY A 134 21.87 23.99 2.71
CA GLY A 134 22.95 23.13 3.17
C GLY A 134 23.49 22.31 1.99
N ASN A 135 24.76 22.46 1.68
CA ASN A 135 25.42 21.72 0.62
C ASN A 135 25.46 20.23 1.04
N VAL A 136 24.73 19.35 0.36
CA VAL A 136 25.03 17.93 0.40
C VAL A 136 26.27 17.71 -0.44
N TRP A 137 27.34 17.43 0.22
CA TRP A 137 28.61 17.09 -0.44
C TRP A 137 28.74 15.59 -0.74
N ASP A 138 27.79 14.79 -0.26
CA ASP A 138 27.76 13.36 -0.50
C ASP A 138 26.93 13.07 -1.76
N PHE A 139 27.61 12.71 -2.84
CA PHE A 139 26.98 12.36 -4.12
C PHE A 139 26.40 10.94 -4.15
N ASP A 140 26.62 10.13 -3.12
CA ASP A 140 26.16 8.77 -3.00
C ASP A 140 24.82 8.65 -2.23
N VAL A 141 24.18 9.80 -1.93
CA VAL A 141 22.88 9.83 -1.25
C VAL A 141 21.76 9.42 -2.21
N GLU A 142 21.00 8.37 -1.86
CA GLU A 142 19.87 7.88 -2.65
C GLU A 142 18.56 8.62 -2.33
N ASN A 143 18.42 9.15 -1.11
CA ASN A 143 17.21 9.80 -0.60
C ASN A 143 17.54 11.17 -0.01
N ILE A 144 16.64 12.13 -0.18
CA ILE A 144 16.72 13.44 0.47
C ILE A 144 15.36 13.88 1.03
N LYS A 145 15.40 14.60 2.16
CA LYS A 145 14.24 15.24 2.76
C LYS A 145 14.35 16.75 2.69
N VAL A 146 13.34 17.43 2.16
CA VAL A 146 13.30 18.89 1.97
C VAL A 146 11.97 19.45 2.45
N SER A 147 11.92 20.75 2.73
CA SER A 147 10.67 21.45 3.05
C SER A 147 9.94 21.96 1.80
N ASP A 148 10.67 22.19 0.72
CA ASP A 148 10.14 22.67 -0.56
C ASP A 148 10.93 22.10 -1.75
N LEU A 149 10.25 21.88 -2.87
CA LEU A 149 10.87 21.35 -4.09
C LEU A 149 12.00 22.22 -4.67
N SER A 150 12.00 23.51 -4.39
CA SER A 150 13.07 24.43 -4.82
C SER A 150 14.42 24.13 -4.15
N GLU A 151 14.41 23.44 -3.02
CA GLU A 151 15.61 23.03 -2.29
C GLU A 151 16.30 21.82 -2.91
N VAL A 152 15.60 21.08 -3.82
CA VAL A 152 16.12 19.85 -4.42
C VAL A 152 17.25 20.16 -5.39
N PRO A 153 18.50 19.68 -5.14
CA PRO A 153 19.62 19.97 -6.01
C PRO A 153 19.38 19.48 -7.44
N VAL A 154 19.80 20.27 -8.43
CA VAL A 154 19.62 19.94 -9.85
C VAL A 154 20.28 18.61 -10.22
N TRP A 155 21.43 18.32 -9.61
CA TRP A 155 22.20 17.10 -9.83
C TRP A 155 21.59 15.85 -9.14
N PHE A 156 20.78 16.02 -8.08
CA PHE A 156 20.24 14.90 -7.31
C PHE A 156 19.41 13.93 -8.19
N ARG A 157 19.53 12.66 -7.89
CA ARG A 157 18.77 11.56 -8.49
C ARG A 157 18.40 10.58 -7.39
N GLY A 158 17.12 10.22 -7.30
CA GLY A 158 16.62 9.33 -6.23
C GLY A 158 15.28 9.79 -5.69
N GLU A 159 14.99 9.36 -4.47
CA GLU A 159 13.72 9.69 -3.80
C GLU A 159 13.85 11.03 -3.06
N VAL A 160 12.78 11.83 -3.17
CA VAL A 160 12.67 13.14 -2.53
C VAL A 160 11.41 13.16 -1.69
N ALA A 161 11.53 13.21 -0.37
CA ALA A 161 10.41 13.47 0.52
C ALA A 161 10.31 14.97 0.78
N VAL A 162 9.18 15.54 0.41
CA VAL A 162 8.83 16.92 0.75
C VAL A 162 7.92 16.88 1.98
N VAL A 163 8.39 17.46 3.09
CA VAL A 163 7.65 17.53 4.34
C VAL A 163 7.42 19.00 4.66
N ASN A 164 6.15 19.43 4.58
CA ASN A 164 5.80 20.82 4.89
C ASN A 164 5.69 21.07 6.40
N ASP A 165 5.50 22.33 6.77
CA ASP A 165 5.37 22.80 8.15
C ASP A 165 4.10 22.27 8.89
N HIS A 166 3.14 21.73 8.15
CA HIS A 166 1.95 21.06 8.71
C HIS A 166 2.13 19.54 8.89
N GLY A 167 3.29 19.00 8.51
CA GLY A 167 3.58 17.57 8.60
C GLY A 167 3.06 16.74 7.42
N ASN A 168 2.50 17.38 6.39
CA ASN A 168 2.10 16.68 5.18
C ASN A 168 3.33 16.20 4.42
N VAL A 169 3.28 15.00 3.87
CA VAL A 169 4.40 14.36 3.20
C VAL A 169 4.04 14.05 1.76
N THR A 170 4.90 14.44 0.84
CA THR A 170 4.82 14.02 -0.57
C THR A 170 6.12 13.37 -0.99
N LEU A 171 6.04 12.14 -1.48
CA LEU A 171 7.19 11.43 -2.03
C LEU A 171 7.27 11.62 -3.53
N TYR A 172 8.45 11.99 -4.00
CA TYR A 172 8.80 12.08 -5.42
C TYR A 172 9.97 11.17 -5.76
N PHE A 173 10.04 10.77 -7.03
CA PHE A 173 11.23 10.17 -7.62
C PHE A 173 11.82 11.12 -8.68
N LYS A 174 13.09 11.50 -8.49
CA LYS A 174 13.81 12.42 -9.38
C LYS A 174 14.80 11.66 -10.26
N THR A 175 14.71 11.92 -11.56
CA THR A 175 15.72 11.49 -12.54
C THR A 175 16.46 12.71 -13.08
N SER A 176 17.38 12.50 -14.04
CA SER A 176 18.05 13.63 -14.73
C SER A 176 17.09 14.52 -15.54
N ARG A 177 15.89 14.05 -15.86
CA ARG A 177 14.95 14.73 -16.77
C ARG A 177 13.56 14.94 -16.19
N THR A 178 13.19 14.18 -15.15
CA THR A 178 11.83 14.20 -14.62
C THR A 178 11.85 14.19 -13.10
N LEU A 179 10.90 14.89 -12.52
CA LEU A 179 10.46 14.75 -11.14
C LEU A 179 9.04 14.17 -11.19
N ARG A 180 8.81 13.05 -10.54
CA ARG A 180 7.53 12.35 -10.57
C ARG A 180 7.05 12.10 -9.16
N GLU A 181 5.85 12.53 -8.87
CA GLU A 181 5.17 12.19 -7.64
C GLU A 181 4.87 10.68 -7.59
N ILE A 182 5.15 10.08 -6.45
CA ILE A 182 4.84 8.68 -6.14
C ILE A 182 3.54 8.62 -5.35
N TRP A 183 3.47 9.40 -4.25
CA TRP A 183 2.28 9.54 -3.42
C TRP A 183 2.34 10.87 -2.62
N ALA A 184 1.18 11.31 -2.10
CA ALA A 184 1.06 12.46 -1.21
C ALA A 184 0.05 12.17 -0.10
N ILE A 185 0.36 12.57 1.13
CA ILE A 185 -0.55 12.65 2.28
C ILE A 185 -0.69 14.11 2.67
N VAL A 186 -1.93 14.57 2.73
CA VAL A 186 -2.33 15.95 3.05
C VAL A 186 -3.28 15.97 4.23
#